data_c0f9f6915d3f08b1657315c229e0d8c1
#
_entry.id   c0f9f6915d3f08b1657315c229e0d8c1
#
_cell.length_a   1.000
_cell.length_b   1.000
_cell.length_c   1.000
_cell.angle_alpha   90.00
_cell.angle_beta   90.00
_cell.angle_gamma   90.00
#
_symmetry.space_group_name_H-M   'P 1'
#
loop_
_entity.id
_entity.type
_entity.pdbx_description
1 polymer ?
#
loop_
_entity_poly.entity_id
_entity_poly.type
_entity_poly.pdbx_seq_one_letter_code
_entity_poly.pdbx_strand_id
1 'polypeptide(L)'
;FARTIDGGMAIFSNMLAEHKAKGETEFSGADAFKLYDTYGFPIDLTLEMVADEDMTLNQKAFAQLMQEQKVRAREARKALGDLAWAGIDLGLDNTPTTFVGYTQNNCDAKVLAVCVGDEVSGTIAGGEKGIIVLDKTPFYAEMGGQIADQGVILMGNSRFVVSDVQKDKGGKYLHHGKMVTGSIKVDDIVVASIDVERRKAIMRAHSATHLLQKALQTVLGDHVHQAGSYVEPDRLRFDFTHYSA
;
A
#
# COMPACT_ATOMS: atom_id res chain seq x y z
N PHE A 1 -10.77 5.33 -21.42
CA PHE A 1 -12.15 5.12 -20.96
C PHE A 1 -13.08 4.72 -22.10
N ALA A 2 -13.25 5.51 -23.19
CA ALA A 2 -14.13 5.17 -24.32
C ALA A 2 -13.81 3.80 -24.95
N ARG A 3 -12.53 3.51 -25.25
CA ARG A 3 -12.11 2.19 -25.78
C ARG A 3 -12.42 1.02 -24.86
N THR A 4 -12.39 1.24 -23.54
CA THR A 4 -12.70 0.21 -22.54
C THR A 4 -14.20 -0.09 -22.53
N ILE A 5 -15.03 0.95 -22.66
CA ILE A 5 -16.49 0.82 -22.75
C ILE A 5 -16.87 0.11 -24.04
N ASP A 6 -16.36 0.55 -25.21
CA ASP A 6 -16.67 -0.06 -26.51
C ASP A 6 -16.28 -1.55 -26.56
N GLY A 7 -15.10 -1.88 -26.02
CA GLY A 7 -14.65 -3.27 -25.90
C GLY A 7 -15.51 -4.10 -24.95
N GLY A 8 -15.89 -3.52 -23.81
CA GLY A 8 -16.77 -4.14 -22.83
C GLY A 8 -18.16 -4.41 -23.35
N MET A 9 -18.73 -3.47 -24.12
CA MET A 9 -20.05 -3.63 -24.77
C MET A 9 -20.08 -4.79 -25.77
N ALA A 10 -19.06 -4.94 -26.60
CA ALA A 10 -18.98 -6.06 -27.54
C ALA A 10 -18.93 -7.41 -26.80
N ILE A 11 -18.17 -7.49 -25.72
CA ILE A 11 -18.06 -8.70 -24.91
C ILE A 11 -19.38 -9.00 -24.18
N PHE A 12 -20.01 -7.97 -23.60
CA PHE A 12 -21.31 -8.07 -22.96
C PHE A 12 -22.35 -8.62 -23.93
N SER A 13 -22.45 -8.05 -25.15
CA SER A 13 -23.40 -8.49 -26.17
C SER A 13 -23.23 -9.95 -26.56
N ASN A 14 -21.99 -10.45 -26.64
CA ASN A 14 -21.72 -11.86 -26.88
C ASN A 14 -22.17 -12.76 -25.73
N MET A 15 -21.85 -12.40 -24.49
CA MET A 15 -22.28 -13.13 -23.30
C MET A 15 -23.80 -13.15 -23.17
N LEU A 16 -24.46 -12.02 -23.42
CA LEU A 16 -25.91 -11.91 -23.39
C LEU A 16 -26.57 -12.83 -24.44
N ALA A 17 -26.02 -12.85 -25.64
CA ALA A 17 -26.52 -13.74 -26.73
C ALA A 17 -26.39 -15.23 -26.34
N GLU A 18 -25.31 -15.62 -25.66
CA GLU A 18 -25.12 -16.99 -25.15
C GLU A 18 -26.16 -17.35 -24.07
N HIS A 19 -26.44 -16.46 -23.11
CA HIS A 19 -27.48 -16.67 -22.11
C HIS A 19 -28.89 -16.81 -22.76
N LYS A 20 -29.22 -15.93 -23.69
CA LYS A 20 -30.49 -16.00 -24.44
C LYS A 20 -30.63 -17.27 -25.28
N ALA A 21 -29.55 -17.72 -25.91
CA ALA A 21 -29.56 -18.97 -26.70
C ALA A 21 -29.80 -20.21 -25.81
N LYS A 22 -29.45 -20.14 -24.52
CA LYS A 22 -29.73 -21.19 -23.54
C LYS A 22 -31.11 -21.05 -22.88
N GLY A 23 -31.86 -20.00 -23.20
CA GLY A 23 -33.16 -19.72 -22.62
C GLY A 23 -33.09 -19.25 -21.16
N GLU A 24 -31.96 -18.73 -20.72
CA GLU A 24 -31.75 -18.22 -19.37
C GLU A 24 -32.37 -16.83 -19.24
N THR A 25 -33.01 -16.55 -18.10
CA THR A 25 -33.62 -15.27 -17.74
C THR A 25 -32.77 -14.48 -16.75
N GLU A 26 -31.70 -15.08 -16.26
CA GLU A 26 -30.75 -14.47 -15.33
C GLU A 26 -29.35 -14.44 -15.96
N PHE A 27 -28.75 -13.25 -15.99
CA PHE A 27 -27.36 -13.06 -16.41
C PHE A 27 -26.42 -13.48 -15.26
N SER A 28 -25.41 -14.28 -15.58
CA SER A 28 -24.48 -14.84 -14.61
C SER A 28 -23.69 -13.78 -13.85
N GLY A 29 -23.68 -13.90 -12.51
CA GLY A 29 -22.79 -13.06 -11.68
C GLY A 29 -21.32 -13.27 -11.95
N ALA A 30 -20.92 -14.44 -12.49
CA ALA A 30 -19.54 -14.72 -12.89
C ALA A 30 -19.15 -13.96 -14.18
N ASP A 31 -20.06 -13.85 -15.14
CA ASP A 31 -19.83 -13.10 -16.37
C ASP A 31 -19.81 -11.59 -16.10
N ALA A 32 -20.70 -11.11 -15.22
CA ALA A 32 -20.69 -9.73 -14.77
C ALA A 32 -19.38 -9.40 -14.01
N PHE A 33 -18.90 -10.32 -13.17
CA PHE A 33 -17.62 -10.16 -12.49
C PHE A 33 -16.44 -10.14 -13.47
N LYS A 34 -16.45 -11.00 -14.49
CA LYS A 34 -15.44 -11.02 -15.54
C LYS A 34 -15.42 -9.71 -16.36
N LEU A 35 -16.60 -9.18 -16.70
CA LEU A 35 -16.74 -7.87 -17.35
C LEU A 35 -16.13 -6.75 -16.49
N TYR A 36 -16.43 -6.75 -15.20
CA TYR A 36 -15.91 -5.75 -14.26
C TYR A 36 -14.42 -5.90 -14.01
N ASP A 37 -13.95 -7.08 -13.62
CA ASP A 37 -12.58 -7.32 -13.13
C ASP A 37 -11.56 -7.35 -14.26
N THR A 38 -11.88 -8.01 -15.37
CA THR A 38 -10.95 -8.24 -16.48
C THR A 38 -11.01 -7.13 -17.51
N TYR A 39 -12.20 -6.64 -17.81
CA TYR A 39 -12.41 -5.67 -18.89
C TYR A 39 -12.71 -4.26 -18.41
N GLY A 40 -12.80 -4.06 -17.09
CA GLY A 40 -13.07 -2.74 -16.49
C GLY A 40 -14.46 -2.18 -16.83
N PHE A 41 -15.42 -3.04 -17.19
CA PHE A 41 -16.77 -2.63 -17.58
C PHE A 41 -17.61 -2.38 -16.31
N PRO A 42 -18.22 -1.20 -16.15
CA PRO A 42 -18.93 -0.85 -14.91
C PRO A 42 -20.13 -1.77 -14.63
N ILE A 43 -20.27 -2.19 -13.38
CA ILE A 43 -21.37 -3.08 -12.98
C ILE A 43 -22.75 -2.40 -13.13
N ASP A 44 -22.83 -1.10 -12.87
CA ASP A 44 -24.07 -0.34 -12.99
C ASP A 44 -24.56 -0.34 -14.45
N LEU A 45 -23.66 -0.21 -15.41
CA LEU A 45 -23.96 -0.29 -16.82
C LEU A 45 -24.38 -1.72 -17.22
N THR A 46 -23.72 -2.75 -16.67
CA THR A 46 -24.14 -4.14 -16.88
C THR A 46 -25.56 -4.39 -16.35
N LEU A 47 -25.91 -3.84 -15.19
CA LEU A 47 -27.26 -3.95 -14.60
C LEU A 47 -28.32 -3.29 -15.48
N GLU A 48 -28.06 -2.08 -15.97
CA GLU A 48 -28.94 -1.33 -16.84
C GLU A 48 -29.21 -2.09 -18.15
N MET A 49 -28.14 -2.53 -18.81
CA MET A 49 -28.22 -3.24 -20.08
C MET A 49 -28.89 -4.62 -19.97
N VAL A 50 -28.69 -5.34 -18.86
CA VAL A 50 -29.37 -6.62 -18.59
C VAL A 50 -30.86 -6.39 -18.36
N ALA A 51 -31.25 -5.32 -17.66
CA ALA A 51 -32.64 -4.95 -17.44
C ALA A 51 -33.36 -4.52 -18.74
N ASP A 52 -32.68 -3.80 -19.63
CA ASP A 52 -33.21 -3.41 -20.96
C ASP A 52 -33.54 -4.62 -21.84
N GLU A 53 -32.96 -5.77 -21.55
CA GLU A 53 -33.19 -7.03 -22.28
C GLU A 53 -34.13 -8.00 -21.54
N ASP A 54 -34.92 -7.48 -20.61
CA ASP A 54 -35.88 -8.22 -19.77
C ASP A 54 -35.25 -9.39 -18.98
N MET A 55 -33.95 -9.26 -18.62
CA MET A 55 -33.21 -10.24 -17.81
C MET A 55 -32.88 -9.66 -16.43
N THR A 56 -32.57 -10.54 -15.49
CA THR A 56 -32.05 -10.18 -14.17
C THR A 56 -30.56 -10.49 -14.05
N LEU A 57 -29.86 -9.84 -13.13
CA LEU A 57 -28.46 -10.16 -12.83
C LEU A 57 -28.35 -10.90 -11.50
N ASN A 58 -27.56 -11.96 -11.45
CA ASN A 58 -27.22 -12.64 -10.19
C ASN A 58 -26.25 -11.78 -9.36
N GLN A 59 -26.77 -10.73 -8.72
CA GLN A 59 -25.99 -9.79 -7.89
C GLN A 59 -25.34 -10.48 -6.68
N LYS A 60 -25.96 -11.54 -6.16
CA LYS A 60 -25.42 -12.28 -5.01
C LYS A 60 -24.14 -13.02 -5.39
N ALA A 61 -24.13 -13.69 -6.53
CA ALA A 61 -22.92 -14.36 -7.04
C ALA A 61 -21.83 -13.35 -7.41
N PHE A 62 -22.19 -12.22 -8.01
CA PHE A 62 -21.25 -11.12 -8.27
C PHE A 62 -20.61 -10.59 -6.98
N ALA A 63 -21.41 -10.28 -5.96
CA ALA A 63 -20.92 -9.78 -4.67
C ALA A 63 -20.00 -10.79 -3.97
N GLN A 64 -20.31 -12.08 -4.07
CA GLN A 64 -19.45 -13.14 -3.52
C GLN A 64 -18.08 -13.15 -4.21
N LEU A 65 -18.04 -13.13 -5.55
CA LEU A 65 -16.79 -13.12 -6.32
C LEU A 65 -15.96 -11.86 -6.04
N MET A 66 -16.62 -10.69 -5.89
CA MET A 66 -15.96 -9.45 -5.47
C MET A 66 -15.33 -9.58 -4.07
N GLN A 67 -16.02 -10.24 -3.15
CA GLN A 67 -15.48 -10.48 -1.81
C GLN A 67 -14.29 -11.45 -1.85
N GLU A 68 -14.38 -12.52 -2.63
CA GLU A 68 -13.28 -13.48 -2.83
C GLU A 68 -12.05 -12.81 -3.46
N GLN A 69 -12.25 -11.93 -4.45
CA GLN A 69 -11.17 -11.14 -5.04
C GLN A 69 -10.51 -10.23 -4.00
N LYS A 70 -11.31 -9.53 -3.17
CA LYS A 70 -10.77 -8.69 -2.08
C LYS A 70 -9.96 -9.50 -1.07
N VAL A 71 -10.43 -10.71 -0.74
CA VAL A 71 -9.71 -11.62 0.16
C VAL A 71 -8.40 -12.07 -0.48
N ARG A 72 -8.43 -12.56 -1.74
CA ARG A 72 -7.23 -12.96 -2.49
C ARG A 72 -6.23 -11.81 -2.64
N ALA A 73 -6.69 -10.59 -2.92
CA ALA A 73 -5.83 -9.41 -3.01
C ALA A 73 -5.21 -9.05 -1.64
N ARG A 74 -5.96 -9.24 -0.54
CA ARG A 74 -5.43 -9.07 0.83
C ARG A 74 -4.42 -10.16 1.18
N GLU A 75 -4.70 -11.40 0.82
CA GLU A 75 -3.81 -12.53 1.05
C GLU A 75 -2.54 -12.43 0.19
N ALA A 76 -2.66 -12.03 -1.07
CA ALA A 76 -1.52 -11.76 -1.93
C ALA A 76 -0.66 -10.58 -1.41
N ARG A 77 -1.29 -9.52 -0.88
CA ARG A 77 -0.56 -8.43 -0.19
C ARG A 77 0.04 -8.88 1.12
N LYS A 78 -0.66 -9.71 1.89
CA LYS A 78 -0.11 -10.37 3.08
C LYS A 78 1.05 -11.27 2.71
N ALA A 79 0.92 -12.08 1.68
CA ALA A 79 1.97 -12.96 1.19
C ALA A 79 3.17 -12.16 0.66
N LEU A 80 2.97 -11.05 -0.06
CA LEU A 80 4.03 -10.14 -0.49
C LEU A 80 4.63 -9.34 0.69
N GLY A 81 3.81 -8.90 1.64
CA GLY A 81 4.26 -8.28 2.88
C GLY A 81 4.82 -9.28 3.89
N ASP A 82 4.23 -10.47 3.97
CA ASP A 82 4.74 -11.59 4.77
C ASP A 82 5.97 -12.25 4.11
N LEU A 83 6.12 -12.25 2.78
CA LEU A 83 7.34 -12.73 2.09
C LEU A 83 8.52 -11.74 2.23
N ALA A 84 8.26 -10.46 2.41
CA ALA A 84 9.31 -9.50 2.79
C ALA A 84 9.75 -9.67 4.27
N TRP A 85 8.93 -10.32 5.14
CA TRP A 85 9.10 -10.31 6.61
C TRP A 85 8.78 -11.62 7.33
N ALA A 86 8.11 -12.57 6.67
CA ALA A 86 7.60 -13.80 7.29
C ALA A 86 8.61 -14.93 7.32
N GLY A 87 9.84 -14.66 7.64
CA GLY A 87 10.84 -15.72 7.71
C GLY A 87 12.09 -15.42 8.52
N ILE A 88 12.35 -14.16 8.82
CA ILE A 88 13.53 -13.80 9.60
C ILE A 88 13.11 -13.63 11.06
N ASP A 89 13.32 -14.65 11.86
CA ASP A 89 13.31 -14.49 13.32
C ASP A 89 14.53 -13.65 13.72
N LEU A 90 14.27 -12.40 14.07
CA LEU A 90 15.31 -11.45 14.49
C LEU A 90 15.85 -11.76 15.86
N GLY A 91 15.29 -12.76 16.59
CA GLY A 91 15.68 -13.07 17.99
C GLY A 91 15.44 -11.91 18.96
N LEU A 92 14.61 -10.93 18.59
CA LEU A 92 14.33 -9.76 19.39
C LEU A 92 13.13 -9.99 20.31
N ASP A 93 13.13 -9.31 21.46
CA ASP A 93 11.98 -9.25 22.34
C ASP A 93 10.78 -8.52 21.68
N ASN A 94 9.60 -8.59 22.30
CA ASN A 94 8.38 -7.94 21.83
C ASN A 94 8.29 -6.45 22.17
N THR A 95 9.37 -5.80 22.66
CA THR A 95 9.38 -4.37 22.96
C THR A 95 9.34 -3.57 21.66
N PRO A 96 8.32 -2.73 21.40
CA PRO A 96 8.27 -1.95 20.17
C PRO A 96 9.43 -0.96 20.06
N THR A 97 9.85 -0.62 18.83
CA THR A 97 10.75 0.51 18.59
C THR A 97 10.06 1.81 19.01
N THR A 98 10.74 2.65 19.78
CA THR A 98 10.22 3.95 20.20
C THR A 98 10.28 4.94 19.04
N PHE A 99 9.12 5.40 18.55
CA PHE A 99 9.06 6.41 17.50
C PHE A 99 9.15 7.82 18.07
N VAL A 100 10.19 8.58 17.72
CA VAL A 100 10.42 9.96 18.16
C VAL A 100 10.21 11.01 17.06
N GLY A 101 9.86 10.59 15.86
CA GLY A 101 9.80 11.42 14.63
C GLY A 101 8.70 12.48 14.59
N TYR A 102 7.83 12.59 15.62
CA TYR A 102 6.92 13.73 15.73
C TYR A 102 7.61 15.00 16.24
N THR A 103 8.70 14.86 17.00
CA THR A 103 9.39 15.97 17.66
C THR A 103 10.86 16.10 17.28
N GLN A 104 11.46 15.03 16.72
CA GLN A 104 12.87 14.95 16.42
C GLN A 104 13.11 14.51 14.97
N ASN A 105 14.03 15.16 14.29
CA ASN A 105 14.48 14.77 12.93
C ASN A 105 15.69 13.84 12.96
N ASN A 106 16.36 13.72 14.10
CA ASN A 106 17.46 12.80 14.36
C ASN A 106 17.44 12.34 15.82
N CYS A 107 18.05 11.21 16.11
CA CYS A 107 18.29 10.75 17.47
C CYS A 107 19.46 9.77 17.52
N ASP A 108 20.13 9.70 18.69
CA ASP A 108 21.00 8.58 19.00
C ASP A 108 20.14 7.35 19.24
N ALA A 109 20.53 6.22 18.69
CA ALA A 109 19.79 4.97 18.80
C ALA A 109 20.73 3.78 18.90
N LYS A 110 20.29 2.73 19.60
CA LYS A 110 21.03 1.47 19.71
C LYS A 110 20.57 0.51 18.61
N VAL A 111 21.52 -0.13 17.93
CA VAL A 111 21.25 -1.18 16.94
C VAL A 111 20.85 -2.47 17.67
N LEU A 112 19.63 -2.95 17.43
CA LEU A 112 19.08 -4.18 18.03
C LEU A 112 19.33 -5.41 17.15
N ALA A 113 19.21 -5.25 15.85
CA ALA A 113 19.46 -6.32 14.87
C ALA A 113 19.95 -5.76 13.54
N VAL A 114 20.65 -6.58 12.81
CA VAL A 114 21.12 -6.33 11.45
C VAL A 114 20.78 -7.54 10.60
N CYS A 115 20.26 -7.33 9.38
CA CYS A 115 20.11 -8.36 8.36
C CYS A 115 20.86 -7.96 7.11
N VAL A 116 21.50 -8.93 6.46
CA VAL A 116 22.16 -8.78 5.16
C VAL A 116 21.48 -9.73 4.17
N GLY A 117 20.88 -9.19 3.12
CA GLY A 117 19.95 -9.98 2.31
C GLY A 117 18.79 -10.49 3.19
N ASP A 118 18.54 -11.79 3.18
CA ASP A 118 17.47 -12.47 3.91
C ASP A 118 17.95 -13.18 5.20
N GLU A 119 19.17 -12.90 5.65
CA GLU A 119 19.76 -13.57 6.81
C GLU A 119 20.08 -12.57 7.94
N VAL A 120 19.82 -13.01 9.20
CA VAL A 120 20.25 -12.24 10.38
C VAL A 120 21.77 -12.27 10.45
N SER A 121 22.36 -11.10 10.56
CA SER A 121 23.82 -10.91 10.64
C SER A 121 24.17 -10.12 11.91
N GLY A 122 25.37 -10.33 12.43
CA GLY A 122 25.89 -9.50 13.52
C GLY A 122 26.38 -8.13 13.04
N THR A 123 26.59 -7.93 11.74
CA THR A 123 27.15 -6.72 11.14
C THR A 123 26.74 -6.55 9.68
N ILE A 124 26.73 -5.30 9.21
CA ILE A 124 26.59 -4.94 7.80
C ILE A 124 27.77 -4.06 7.39
N ALA A 125 28.38 -4.35 6.24
CA ALA A 125 29.60 -3.71 5.74
C ALA A 125 29.39 -2.97 4.42
N GLY A 126 30.35 -2.13 4.06
CA GLY A 126 30.29 -1.28 2.86
C GLY A 126 29.99 -2.06 1.58
N GLY A 127 28.99 -1.58 0.83
CA GLY A 127 28.47 -2.21 -0.39
C GLY A 127 27.26 -3.10 -0.20
N GLU A 128 27.00 -3.61 1.01
CA GLU A 128 25.90 -4.53 1.31
C GLU A 128 24.56 -3.80 1.42
N LYS A 129 23.50 -4.48 0.98
CA LYS A 129 22.10 -4.10 1.21
C LYS A 129 21.58 -4.92 2.37
N GLY A 130 20.74 -4.30 3.19
CA GLY A 130 20.17 -5.00 4.33
C GLY A 130 19.21 -4.12 5.14
N ILE A 131 19.00 -4.56 6.36
CA ILE A 131 18.05 -3.96 7.29
C ILE A 131 18.78 -3.69 8.60
N ILE A 132 18.51 -2.53 9.18
CA ILE A 132 18.93 -2.20 10.54
C ILE A 132 17.68 -1.98 11.40
N VAL A 133 17.61 -2.61 12.55
CA VAL A 133 16.55 -2.42 13.54
C VAL A 133 17.14 -1.64 14.72
N LEU A 134 16.43 -0.59 15.13
CA LEU A 134 16.84 0.32 16.20
C LEU A 134 15.88 0.24 17.41
N ASP A 135 16.37 0.56 18.60
CA ASP A 135 15.56 0.71 19.82
C ASP A 135 14.59 1.90 19.73
N LYS A 136 15.04 2.98 19.09
CA LYS A 136 14.23 4.18 18.81
C LYS A 136 14.58 4.77 17.44
N THR A 137 13.63 5.50 16.84
CA THR A 137 13.81 6.03 15.49
C THR A 137 13.03 7.31 15.24
N PRO A 138 13.59 8.27 14.46
CA PRO A 138 12.83 9.41 13.94
C PRO A 138 12.13 9.09 12.61
N PHE A 139 12.41 7.94 11.99
CA PHE A 139 11.88 7.55 10.70
C PHE A 139 10.43 7.10 10.78
N TYR A 140 9.55 7.71 10.01
CA TYR A 140 8.18 7.27 9.81
C TYR A 140 8.17 6.03 8.89
N ALA A 141 7.56 4.95 9.34
CA ALA A 141 7.34 3.77 8.51
C ALA A 141 6.14 3.98 7.57
N GLU A 142 6.14 3.34 6.42
CA GLU A 142 5.01 3.40 5.49
C GLU A 142 3.71 2.94 6.18
N MET A 143 2.76 3.86 6.28
CA MET A 143 1.49 3.62 6.98
C MET A 143 0.44 4.65 6.58
N GLY A 144 -0.84 4.21 6.53
CA GLY A 144 -1.96 5.12 6.31
C GLY A 144 -1.94 5.83 4.95
N GLY A 145 -1.31 5.23 3.94
CA GLY A 145 -1.16 5.83 2.61
C GLY A 145 0.00 6.80 2.47
N GLN A 146 0.70 7.12 3.56
CA GLN A 146 1.92 7.92 3.52
C GLN A 146 3.14 7.00 3.35
N ILE A 147 4.01 7.33 2.37
CA ILE A 147 5.27 6.60 2.18
C ILE A 147 6.25 6.82 3.32
N ALA A 148 7.17 5.87 3.48
CA ALA A 148 8.22 5.92 4.50
C ALA A 148 9.19 7.09 4.31
N ASP A 149 9.84 7.47 5.40
CA ASP A 149 10.96 8.39 5.34
C ASP A 149 12.21 7.75 4.73
N GLN A 150 13.05 8.61 4.22
CA GLN A 150 14.41 8.30 3.80
C GLN A 150 15.41 9.12 4.61
N GLY A 151 16.67 8.68 4.61
CA GLY A 151 17.71 9.38 5.34
C GLY A 151 18.96 8.53 5.53
N VAL A 152 19.64 8.73 6.64
CA VAL A 152 20.90 8.05 6.94
C VAL A 152 20.99 7.58 8.38
N ILE A 153 21.71 6.47 8.60
CA ILE A 153 22.16 6.01 9.91
C ILE A 153 23.70 6.09 9.89
N LEU A 154 24.25 6.82 10.85
CA LEU A 154 25.66 7.20 10.90
C LEU A 154 26.34 6.70 12.19
N MET A 155 27.59 6.26 12.06
CA MET A 155 28.47 5.96 13.19
C MET A 155 29.92 6.27 12.80
N GLY A 156 30.48 7.36 13.31
CA GLY A 156 31.80 7.84 12.87
C GLY A 156 31.85 8.05 11.35
N ASN A 157 32.72 7.31 10.66
CA ASN A 157 32.81 7.33 9.18
C ASN A 157 31.89 6.30 8.49
N SER A 158 31.14 5.51 9.26
CA SER A 158 30.20 4.53 8.73
C SER A 158 28.90 5.19 8.34
N ARG A 159 28.38 4.86 7.15
CA ARG A 159 27.16 5.45 6.58
C ARG A 159 26.27 4.40 5.95
N PHE A 160 25.10 4.23 6.52
CA PHE A 160 24.00 3.44 5.95
C PHE A 160 22.94 4.40 5.40
N VAL A 161 22.58 4.27 4.13
CA VAL A 161 21.53 5.05 3.48
C VAL A 161 20.22 4.29 3.56
N VAL A 162 19.24 4.87 4.25
CA VAL A 162 17.89 4.33 4.39
C VAL A 162 17.06 4.74 3.19
N SER A 163 16.54 3.76 2.46
CA SER A 163 15.68 3.96 1.28
C SER A 163 14.20 3.73 1.58
N ASP A 164 13.87 2.92 2.59
CA ASP A 164 12.51 2.58 3.01
C ASP A 164 12.47 2.17 4.47
N VAL A 165 11.32 2.32 5.10
CA VAL A 165 11.09 1.89 6.49
C VAL A 165 9.73 1.21 6.60
N GLN A 166 9.73 -0.01 7.07
CA GLN A 166 8.56 -0.82 7.30
C GLN A 166 8.36 -1.06 8.80
N LYS A 167 7.15 -1.29 9.23
CA LYS A 167 6.83 -1.64 10.61
C LYS A 167 6.28 -3.07 10.65
N ASP A 168 6.91 -3.93 11.47
CA ASP A 168 6.43 -5.29 11.67
C ASP A 168 5.22 -5.35 12.62
N LYS A 169 4.67 -6.56 12.80
CA LYS A 169 3.53 -6.81 13.69
C LYS A 169 3.89 -6.61 15.17
N GLY A 170 5.16 -6.77 15.53
CA GLY A 170 5.70 -6.55 16.88
C GLY A 170 5.96 -5.09 17.19
N GLY A 171 5.81 -4.20 16.22
CA GLY A 171 6.07 -2.77 16.37
C GLY A 171 7.55 -2.38 16.20
N LYS A 172 8.39 -3.29 15.68
CA LYS A 172 9.76 -2.95 15.29
C LYS A 172 9.77 -2.16 13.99
N TYR A 173 10.65 -1.17 13.88
CA TYR A 173 10.87 -0.41 12.66
C TYR A 173 12.12 -0.96 11.97
N LEU A 174 11.94 -1.33 10.74
CA LEU A 174 12.86 -2.04 9.88
C LEU A 174 13.38 -1.06 8.83
N HIS A 175 14.61 -0.58 9.02
CA HIS A 175 15.23 0.42 8.15
C HIS A 175 15.94 -0.31 7.02
N HIS A 176 15.32 -0.35 5.85
CA HIS A 176 15.89 -0.92 4.63
C HIS A 176 16.85 0.06 3.99
N GLY A 177 17.98 -0.45 3.52
CA GLY A 177 18.93 0.43 2.86
C GLY A 177 20.19 -0.26 2.40
N LYS A 178 21.22 0.56 2.23
CA LYS A 178 22.54 0.12 1.78
C LYS A 178 23.63 0.75 2.64
N MET A 179 24.56 -0.08 3.06
CA MET A 179 25.81 0.38 3.66
C MET A 179 26.70 0.97 2.57
N VAL A 180 27.00 2.26 2.65
CA VAL A 180 27.80 2.96 1.64
C VAL A 180 29.27 2.92 2.01
N THR A 181 29.60 3.21 3.28
CA THR A 181 30.96 3.22 3.81
C THR A 181 31.00 2.64 5.21
N GLY A 182 32.12 2.02 5.57
CA GLY A 182 32.36 1.46 6.90
C GLY A 182 31.54 0.21 7.21
N SER A 183 31.21 0.02 8.47
CA SER A 183 30.37 -1.07 8.96
C SER A 183 29.60 -0.64 10.19
N ILE A 184 28.45 -1.28 10.44
CA ILE A 184 27.61 -1.13 11.63
C ILE A 184 27.28 -2.54 12.14
N LYS A 185 27.33 -2.75 13.45
CA LYS A 185 27.04 -4.03 14.08
C LYS A 185 25.98 -3.90 15.17
N VAL A 186 25.44 -5.00 15.59
CA VAL A 186 24.55 -5.09 16.75
C VAL A 186 25.22 -4.49 17.98
N ASP A 187 24.46 -3.82 18.80
CA ASP A 187 24.85 -3.07 20.01
C ASP A 187 25.56 -1.73 19.74
N ASP A 188 25.90 -1.38 18.53
CA ASP A 188 26.45 -0.05 18.23
C ASP A 188 25.45 1.07 18.54
N ILE A 189 25.99 2.21 18.97
CA ILE A 189 25.21 3.45 19.11
C ILE A 189 25.41 4.27 17.83
N VAL A 190 24.32 4.58 17.17
CA VAL A 190 24.28 5.25 15.88
C VAL A 190 23.44 6.51 15.94
N VAL A 191 23.68 7.46 15.03
CA VAL A 191 22.80 8.61 14.81
C VAL A 191 21.88 8.33 13.63
N ALA A 192 20.59 8.18 13.92
CA ALA A 192 19.54 8.02 12.91
C ALA A 192 19.00 9.41 12.52
N SER A 193 18.99 9.76 11.23
CA SER A 193 18.66 11.10 10.71
C SER A 193 17.84 11.02 9.45
N ILE A 194 16.65 11.64 9.45
CA ILE A 194 15.75 11.66 8.28
C ILE A 194 16.15 12.77 7.30
N ASP A 195 15.70 12.62 6.03
CA ASP A 195 15.66 13.71 5.06
C ASP A 195 14.52 14.67 5.42
N VAL A 196 14.88 15.77 6.05
CA VAL A 196 13.94 16.76 6.60
C VAL A 196 13.15 17.44 5.49
N GLU A 197 13.78 17.77 4.36
CA GLU A 197 13.07 18.48 3.28
C GLU A 197 12.06 17.56 2.59
N ARG A 198 12.43 16.30 2.38
CA ARG A 198 11.50 15.28 1.90
C ARG A 198 10.32 15.06 2.86
N ARG A 199 10.57 14.96 4.17
CA ARG A 199 9.52 14.85 5.21
C ARG A 199 8.57 16.04 5.17
N LYS A 200 9.08 17.27 5.08
CA LYS A 200 8.24 18.48 5.00
C LYS A 200 7.36 18.47 3.74
N ALA A 201 7.89 18.02 2.60
CA ALA A 201 7.11 17.89 1.37
C ALA A 201 5.96 16.89 1.54
N ILE A 202 6.23 15.71 2.10
CA ILE A 202 5.22 14.69 2.41
C ILE A 202 4.17 15.25 3.39
N MET A 203 4.57 15.96 4.43
CA MET A 203 3.65 16.57 5.41
C MET A 203 2.70 17.58 4.75
N ARG A 204 3.19 18.39 3.81
CA ARG A 204 2.33 19.30 3.02
C ARG A 204 1.33 18.54 2.17
N ALA A 205 1.77 17.49 1.47
CA ALA A 205 0.90 16.65 0.66
C ALA A 205 -0.14 15.91 1.52
N HIS A 206 0.26 15.41 2.70
CA HIS A 206 -0.66 14.77 3.65
C HIS A 206 -1.74 15.76 4.14
N SER A 207 -1.34 16.98 4.54
CA SER A 207 -2.28 18.02 4.94
C SER A 207 -3.21 18.43 3.78
N ALA A 208 -2.67 18.53 2.56
CA ALA A 208 -3.46 18.82 1.36
C ALA A 208 -4.51 17.73 1.09
N THR A 209 -4.22 16.46 1.41
CA THR A 209 -5.18 15.34 1.29
C THR A 209 -6.42 15.58 2.17
N HIS A 210 -6.25 16.04 3.41
CA HIS A 210 -7.38 16.37 4.29
C HIS A 210 -8.18 17.57 3.80
N LEU A 211 -7.50 18.60 3.28
CA LEU A 211 -8.18 19.77 2.67
C LEU A 211 -8.97 19.36 1.42
N LEU A 212 -8.40 18.49 0.59
CA LEU A 212 -9.07 17.95 -0.60
C LEU A 212 -10.31 17.14 -0.21
N GLN A 213 -10.22 16.24 0.78
CA GLN A 213 -11.38 15.51 1.31
C GLN A 213 -12.50 16.47 1.71
N LYS A 214 -12.17 17.51 2.49
CA LYS A 214 -13.18 18.48 2.94
C LYS A 214 -13.77 19.30 1.80
N ALA A 215 -12.96 19.70 0.83
CA ALA A 215 -13.41 20.41 -0.35
C ALA A 215 -14.38 19.56 -1.20
N LEU A 216 -14.02 18.28 -1.43
CA LEU A 216 -14.87 17.34 -2.16
C LEU A 216 -16.21 17.13 -1.45
N GLN A 217 -16.22 16.95 -0.13
CA GLN A 217 -17.46 16.87 0.64
C GLN A 217 -18.31 18.14 0.55
N THR A 218 -17.67 19.32 0.57
CA THR A 218 -18.37 20.60 0.48
C THR A 218 -19.02 20.82 -0.90
N VAL A 219 -18.35 20.38 -1.97
CA VAL A 219 -18.81 20.60 -3.36
C VAL A 219 -19.73 19.48 -3.86
N LEU A 220 -19.40 18.23 -3.56
CA LEU A 220 -20.09 17.05 -4.09
C LEU A 220 -21.12 16.47 -3.11
N GLY A 221 -20.97 16.72 -1.81
CA GLY A 221 -21.88 16.26 -0.75
C GLY A 221 -21.25 15.26 0.23
N ASP A 222 -21.98 15.00 1.32
CA ASP A 222 -21.50 14.22 2.47
C ASP A 222 -21.27 12.71 2.16
N HIS A 223 -21.76 12.21 1.02
CA HIS A 223 -21.55 10.86 0.55
C HIS A 223 -20.10 10.58 0.10
N VAL A 224 -19.29 11.64 -0.05
CA VAL A 224 -17.88 11.49 -0.42
C VAL A 224 -17.08 10.98 0.77
N HIS A 225 -16.65 9.73 0.66
CA HIS A 225 -15.78 9.07 1.64
C HIS A 225 -14.48 8.63 0.99
N GLN A 226 -13.40 8.69 1.77
CA GLN A 226 -12.11 8.19 1.32
C GLN A 226 -12.17 6.67 1.09
N ALA A 227 -11.81 6.23 -0.11
CA ALA A 227 -11.63 4.82 -0.48
C ALA A 227 -10.16 4.39 -0.40
N GLY A 228 -9.23 5.32 -0.68
CA GLY A 228 -7.79 5.12 -0.57
C GLY A 228 -7.03 6.44 -0.63
N SER A 229 -5.76 6.40 -0.26
CA SER A 229 -4.84 7.53 -0.46
C SER A 229 -3.41 7.04 -0.65
N TYR A 230 -2.61 7.84 -1.34
CA TYR A 230 -1.18 7.63 -1.46
C TYR A 230 -0.49 8.98 -1.48
N VAL A 231 0.43 9.20 -0.56
CA VAL A 231 1.04 10.51 -0.28
C VAL A 231 2.54 10.42 -0.45
N GLU A 232 3.06 11.17 -1.43
CA GLU A 232 4.46 11.31 -1.79
C GLU A 232 4.94 12.77 -1.68
N PRO A 233 6.23 13.08 -1.80
CA PRO A 233 6.74 14.45 -1.73
C PRO A 233 6.15 15.36 -2.82
N ASP A 234 5.97 14.84 -4.05
CA ASP A 234 5.65 15.61 -5.24
C ASP A 234 4.18 15.50 -5.66
N ARG A 235 3.45 14.50 -5.13
CA ARG A 235 2.05 14.26 -5.48
C ARG A 235 1.30 13.56 -4.36
N LEU A 236 -0.02 13.63 -4.45
CA LEU A 236 -0.93 12.78 -3.70
C LEU A 236 -1.92 12.10 -4.66
N ARG A 237 -2.36 10.90 -4.30
CA ARG A 237 -3.53 10.25 -4.87
C ARG A 237 -4.58 10.16 -3.78
N PHE A 238 -5.81 10.47 -4.16
CA PHE A 238 -6.94 10.40 -3.26
C PHE A 238 -8.09 9.72 -3.98
N ASP A 239 -8.45 8.52 -3.56
CA ASP A 239 -9.54 7.73 -4.12
C ASP A 239 -10.77 7.95 -3.22
N PHE A 240 -11.90 8.28 -3.81
CA PHE A 240 -13.12 8.60 -3.07
C PHE A 240 -14.37 8.03 -3.73
N THR A 241 -15.45 7.87 -2.95
CA THR A 241 -16.75 7.42 -3.44
C THR A 241 -17.53 8.57 -4.05
N HIS A 242 -18.09 8.37 -5.25
CA HIS A 242 -19.03 9.30 -5.90
C HIS A 242 -19.96 8.55 -6.85
N TYR A 243 -21.15 9.11 -7.14
CA TYR A 243 -22.19 8.46 -7.94
C TYR A 243 -21.94 8.56 -9.45
N SER A 244 -21.12 9.48 -9.90
CA SER A 244 -20.79 9.70 -11.31
C SER A 244 -19.31 9.97 -11.50
N ALA A 245 -18.82 9.67 -12.71
CA ALA A 245 -17.45 9.98 -13.15
C ALA A 245 -17.30 11.46 -13.49
#